data_45fc4a8610cc714e629617bd34188533
#
_entry.id   45fc4a8610cc714e629617bd34188533
#
_cell.length_a   1.000
_cell.length_b   1.000
_cell.length_c   1.000
_cell.angle_alpha   90.00
_cell.angle_beta   90.00
_cell.angle_gamma   90.00
#
_symmetry.space_group_name_H-M   'P 1'
#
loop_
_entity.id
_entity.type
_entity.pdbx_description
1 polymer ?
#
loop_
_entity_poly.entity_id
_entity_poly.type
_entity_poly.pdbx_seq_one_letter_code
_entity_poly.pdbx_strand_id
1 'polypeptide(L)'
;MKINLKQKTWSHFVFGALTMLCAVGLGSCDEENGLPYYDENSLDVPYLFSEGYQDQIQYPYELATPLTDWLSLVRDDVKVCKLSIPGTHDSMTGMGFYTPVVKYFSNIMAISQVSTFDEQMSNGIRFFDFRPVVAIDTLAQKPEDRQILRLAHGFTEVDVTLEESIDWMQQFLKTHPSEFFIVKIQADNGMESQQNWTVLLNKVLSMPKYQGLFVESWRPDITVGEMRGKILWFSRYDLRPVNPAFHYPVAYCDWPDEDPDVDEEVHPEQQRSCAIYNMEDPSIKATLYKQDYYKTTSEKRMATKIATVLAMMTSAREATASDENIWIVNHCSAYTEVSARGYITNASNLHPKVIEELLAHEGTVGIMPMDMSCHDYVHCIINGGTPYTSDYLYGFYPRSQSLTNLLVMSNKKFFK
;
A
#
# COMPACT_ATOMS: atom_id res chain seq x y z
N MET A 1 36.85 36.81 -8.37
CA MET A 1 35.49 36.45 -8.70
C MET A 1 35.03 35.47 -7.64
N LYS A 2 34.16 35.91 -6.72
CA LYS A 2 33.82 35.15 -5.51
C LYS A 2 32.61 34.28 -5.82
N ILE A 3 32.75 32.98 -5.66
CA ILE A 3 31.63 32.03 -5.70
C ILE A 3 31.13 31.84 -4.27
N ASN A 4 29.96 32.36 -3.99
CA ASN A 4 29.26 32.17 -2.71
C ASN A 4 28.44 30.89 -2.78
N LEU A 5 28.94 29.83 -2.13
CA LEU A 5 28.17 28.61 -1.94
C LEU A 5 27.14 28.84 -0.83
N LYS A 6 25.88 28.66 -1.17
CA LYS A 6 24.76 28.65 -0.23
C LYS A 6 24.81 27.39 0.66
N GLN A 7 25.51 27.46 1.76
CA GLN A 7 25.56 26.43 2.81
C GLN A 7 24.59 26.75 3.97
N LYS A 8 23.41 27.28 3.70
CA LYS A 8 22.51 27.79 4.77
C LYS A 8 21.11 27.18 4.81
N THR A 9 20.81 26.16 4.02
CA THR A 9 19.44 25.62 3.97
C THR A 9 19.23 24.34 4.76
N TRP A 10 20.26 23.59 5.10
CA TRP A 10 20.10 22.30 5.81
C TRP A 10 19.86 22.41 7.31
N SER A 11 20.45 23.41 7.99
CA SER A 11 20.27 23.56 9.43
C SER A 11 18.88 24.04 9.84
N HIS A 12 18.18 24.76 8.96
CA HIS A 12 16.82 25.25 9.24
C HIS A 12 15.75 24.19 8.99
N PHE A 13 15.99 23.23 8.10
CA PHE A 13 15.04 22.14 7.84
C PHE A 13 15.04 21.11 8.98
N VAL A 14 16.20 20.75 9.51
CA VAL A 14 16.29 19.83 10.65
C VAL A 14 15.71 20.49 11.92
N PHE A 15 15.92 21.79 12.13
CA PHE A 15 15.33 22.52 13.27
C PHE A 15 13.82 22.76 13.09
N GLY A 16 13.34 22.98 11.85
CA GLY A 16 11.92 23.10 11.55
C GLY A 16 11.17 21.79 11.74
N ALA A 17 11.75 20.67 11.33
CA ALA A 17 11.18 19.34 11.56
C ALA A 17 11.15 18.97 13.05
N LEU A 18 12.22 19.29 13.81
CA LEU A 18 12.25 19.06 15.26
C LEU A 18 11.28 19.96 16.03
N THR A 19 11.11 21.24 15.61
CA THR A 19 10.14 22.15 16.22
C THR A 19 8.69 21.81 15.84
N MET A 20 8.44 21.30 14.64
CA MET A 20 7.12 20.74 14.29
C MET A 20 6.82 19.45 15.08
N LEU A 21 7.80 18.56 15.23
CA LEU A 21 7.63 17.36 16.09
C LEU A 21 7.33 17.72 17.55
N CYS A 22 8.01 18.74 18.11
CA CYS A 22 7.72 19.22 19.46
C CYS A 22 6.36 19.94 19.56
N ALA A 23 5.94 20.67 18.53
CA ALA A 23 4.64 21.35 18.52
C ALA A 23 3.46 20.37 18.36
N VAL A 24 3.62 19.30 17.59
CA VAL A 24 2.59 18.24 17.46
C VAL A 24 2.55 17.36 18.72
N GLY A 25 3.69 17.14 19.39
CA GLY A 25 3.75 16.35 20.62
C GLY A 25 3.26 17.08 21.89
N LEU A 26 3.20 18.42 21.86
CA LEU A 26 2.78 19.22 23.01
C LEU A 26 1.37 19.82 22.86
N GLY A 27 0.76 19.74 21.67
CA GLY A 27 -0.59 20.24 21.40
C GLY A 27 -1.71 19.22 21.60
N SER A 28 -1.40 17.97 21.95
CA SER A 28 -2.44 16.93 22.13
C SER A 28 -2.85 16.71 23.60
N CYS A 29 -2.55 17.64 24.48
CA CYS A 29 -2.94 17.58 25.89
C CYS A 29 -4.01 18.61 26.27
N ASP A 30 -4.92 18.96 25.34
CA ASP A 30 -6.15 19.65 25.73
C ASP A 30 -7.26 18.59 25.82
N GLU A 31 -7.61 18.24 27.06
CA GLU A 31 -8.70 17.34 27.42
C GLU A 31 -10.11 17.85 26.99
N GLU A 32 -10.21 19.06 26.42
CA GLU A 32 -11.50 19.66 26.00
C GLU A 32 -11.77 19.63 24.50
N ASN A 33 -10.80 19.25 23.65
CA ASN A 33 -11.05 19.01 22.24
C ASN A 33 -10.95 17.50 21.96
N GLY A 34 -11.96 16.75 22.38
CA GLY A 34 -12.17 15.37 21.92
C GLY A 34 -12.08 15.37 20.40
N LEU A 35 -11.15 14.58 19.85
CA LEU A 35 -11.07 14.38 18.40
C LEU A 35 -12.48 14.03 17.91
N PRO A 36 -13.04 14.72 16.91
CA PRO A 36 -14.44 14.60 16.52
C PRO A 36 -14.86 13.18 16.09
N TYR A 37 -13.91 12.26 15.95
CA TYR A 37 -14.12 10.85 15.62
C TYR A 37 -14.15 9.90 16.82
N TYR A 38 -13.95 10.39 18.03
CA TYR A 38 -13.76 9.54 19.21
C TYR A 38 -14.70 9.83 20.36
N ASP A 39 -15.76 10.53 20.11
CA ASP A 39 -16.91 10.37 20.96
C ASP A 39 -17.51 8.99 20.63
N GLU A 40 -17.29 8.03 21.53
CA GLU A 40 -17.92 6.70 21.47
C GLU A 40 -19.46 6.77 21.34
N ASN A 41 -20.05 7.98 21.48
CA ASN A 41 -21.46 8.29 21.29
C ASN A 41 -21.77 9.02 19.98
N SER A 42 -20.78 9.53 19.23
CA SER A 42 -21.00 10.36 18.04
C SER A 42 -20.83 9.60 16.71
N LEU A 43 -20.14 8.48 16.72
CA LEU A 43 -20.21 7.53 15.63
C LEU A 43 -21.38 6.61 15.92
N ASP A 44 -22.32 6.53 15.00
CA ASP A 44 -23.29 5.45 14.90
C ASP A 44 -22.53 4.15 14.58
N VAL A 45 -21.53 3.80 15.42
CA VAL A 45 -20.65 2.63 15.31
C VAL A 45 -20.87 1.63 16.45
N PRO A 46 -22.07 1.53 17.08
CA PRO A 46 -22.34 0.51 18.10
C PRO A 46 -22.12 -0.90 17.57
N TYR A 47 -22.23 -1.07 16.25
CA TYR A 47 -22.10 -2.37 15.59
C TYR A 47 -20.67 -2.84 15.38
N LEU A 48 -19.69 -1.94 15.23
CA LEU A 48 -18.31 -2.31 14.88
C LEU A 48 -17.50 -2.78 16.09
N PHE A 49 -17.94 -2.46 17.29
CA PHE A 49 -17.25 -2.76 18.55
C PHE A 49 -17.94 -3.79 19.43
N SER A 50 -19.09 -4.33 19.02
CA SER A 50 -19.72 -5.40 19.77
C SER A 50 -19.01 -6.74 19.49
N GLU A 51 -18.63 -7.45 20.54
CA GLU A 51 -18.05 -8.82 20.41
C GLU A 51 -18.93 -9.74 19.56
N GLY A 52 -20.24 -9.53 19.53
CA GLY A 52 -21.19 -10.30 18.71
C GLY A 52 -21.11 -10.05 17.19
N TYR A 53 -20.45 -8.99 16.73
CA TYR A 53 -20.31 -8.75 15.29
C TYR A 53 -19.14 -9.54 14.68
N GLN A 54 -18.17 -9.99 15.47
CA GLN A 54 -17.02 -10.77 14.99
C GLN A 54 -17.45 -12.12 14.39
N ASP A 55 -18.50 -12.73 14.96
CA ASP A 55 -18.95 -14.07 14.57
C ASP A 55 -19.99 -14.09 13.45
N GLN A 56 -20.35 -12.92 12.89
CA GLN A 56 -21.49 -12.80 11.97
C GLN A 56 -21.14 -12.68 10.49
N ILE A 57 -19.87 -12.59 10.09
CA ILE A 57 -19.51 -12.61 8.66
C ILE A 57 -19.68 -14.04 8.14
N GLN A 58 -20.85 -14.28 7.53
CA GLN A 58 -21.07 -15.51 6.79
C GLN A 58 -20.42 -15.36 5.40
N TYR A 59 -19.32 -16.05 5.22
CA TYR A 59 -18.69 -16.12 3.90
C TYR A 59 -19.60 -16.87 2.93
N PRO A 60 -19.72 -16.41 1.68
CA PRO A 60 -20.63 -17.02 0.70
C PRO A 60 -20.27 -18.47 0.34
N TYR A 61 -19.03 -18.89 0.60
CA TYR A 61 -18.53 -20.27 0.46
C TYR A 61 -17.13 -20.39 1.08
N GLU A 62 -16.65 -21.63 1.26
CA GLU A 62 -15.27 -21.92 1.67
C GLU A 62 -14.36 -22.02 0.44
N LEU A 63 -13.14 -21.49 0.55
CA LEU A 63 -12.14 -21.68 -0.48
C LEU A 63 -11.62 -23.12 -0.46
N ALA A 64 -11.47 -23.72 -1.64
CA ALA A 64 -10.96 -25.08 -1.78
C ALA A 64 -9.44 -25.20 -1.51
N THR A 65 -8.75 -24.10 -1.34
CA THR A 65 -7.31 -24.03 -1.09
C THR A 65 -6.98 -22.93 -0.07
N PRO A 66 -5.88 -23.04 0.67
CA PRO A 66 -5.40 -21.97 1.53
C PRO A 66 -5.15 -20.68 0.75
N LEU A 67 -5.26 -19.51 1.42
CA LEU A 67 -4.98 -18.22 0.82
C LEU A 67 -3.54 -18.08 0.27
N THR A 68 -2.62 -18.88 0.79
CA THR A 68 -1.23 -18.99 0.30
C THR A 68 -1.16 -19.37 -1.18
N ASP A 69 -2.16 -20.14 -1.68
CA ASP A 69 -2.18 -20.70 -3.02
C ASP A 69 -3.47 -20.38 -3.78
N TRP A 70 -4.15 -19.28 -3.43
CA TRP A 70 -5.48 -18.98 -3.97
C TRP A 70 -5.50 -18.74 -5.49
N LEU A 71 -4.39 -18.26 -6.07
CA LEU A 71 -4.30 -18.12 -7.53
C LEU A 71 -4.27 -19.46 -8.26
N SER A 72 -3.97 -20.57 -7.57
CA SER A 72 -4.08 -21.92 -8.13
C SER A 72 -5.50 -22.26 -8.59
N LEU A 73 -6.52 -21.64 -7.97
CA LEU A 73 -7.92 -21.78 -8.34
C LEU A 73 -8.26 -21.04 -9.63
N VAL A 74 -7.55 -19.97 -9.96
CA VAL A 74 -7.85 -19.12 -11.12
C VAL A 74 -7.34 -19.77 -12.40
N ARG A 75 -8.14 -19.72 -13.49
CA ARG A 75 -7.73 -20.23 -14.80
C ARG A 75 -6.59 -19.39 -15.38
N ASP A 76 -5.74 -20.03 -16.18
CA ASP A 76 -4.55 -19.40 -16.77
C ASP A 76 -4.88 -18.36 -17.86
N ASP A 77 -6.03 -18.48 -18.53
CA ASP A 77 -6.48 -17.58 -19.59
C ASP A 77 -7.09 -16.27 -19.08
N VAL A 78 -7.31 -16.14 -17.79
CA VAL A 78 -7.89 -14.94 -17.20
C VAL A 78 -6.87 -13.79 -17.23
N LYS A 79 -7.31 -12.65 -17.73
CA LYS A 79 -6.49 -11.42 -17.71
C LYS A 79 -6.36 -10.89 -16.27
N VAL A 80 -5.17 -10.49 -15.89
CA VAL A 80 -4.88 -9.99 -14.52
C VAL A 80 -5.72 -8.76 -14.17
N CYS A 81 -5.95 -7.86 -15.13
CA CYS A 81 -6.80 -6.68 -14.94
C CYS A 81 -8.28 -6.98 -14.63
N LYS A 82 -8.70 -8.24 -14.75
CA LYS A 82 -10.08 -8.67 -14.44
C LYS A 82 -10.26 -9.20 -13.02
N LEU A 83 -9.17 -9.32 -12.25
CA LEU A 83 -9.20 -9.91 -10.91
C LEU A 83 -9.47 -8.87 -9.82
N SER A 84 -10.01 -9.34 -8.71
CA SER A 84 -9.84 -8.69 -7.41
C SER A 84 -8.53 -9.18 -6.79
N ILE A 85 -7.64 -8.26 -6.49
CA ILE A 85 -6.32 -8.58 -5.94
C ILE A 85 -6.14 -7.85 -4.61
N PRO A 86 -6.09 -8.58 -3.49
CA PRO A 86 -5.76 -8.00 -2.20
C PRO A 86 -4.34 -7.41 -2.23
N GLY A 87 -4.19 -6.21 -1.70
CA GLY A 87 -2.92 -5.50 -1.66
C GLY A 87 -2.67 -4.80 -0.33
N THR A 88 -1.44 -4.34 -0.14
CA THR A 88 -1.05 -3.54 1.02
C THR A 88 -0.43 -2.21 0.59
N HIS A 89 -0.74 -1.18 1.35
CA HIS A 89 -0.14 0.14 1.28
C HIS A 89 1.06 0.19 2.22
N ASP A 90 2.17 0.84 1.82
CA ASP A 90 3.42 0.90 2.59
C ASP A 90 3.79 -0.46 3.20
N SER A 91 3.86 -1.46 2.35
CA SER A 91 3.77 -2.89 2.68
C SER A 91 4.77 -3.36 3.72
N MET A 92 5.94 -2.72 3.83
CA MET A 92 7.02 -3.17 4.70
C MET A 92 7.01 -2.57 6.11
N THR A 93 6.09 -1.65 6.42
CA THR A 93 6.07 -0.96 7.72
C THR A 93 5.84 -1.89 8.92
N GLY A 94 5.27 -3.08 8.71
CA GLY A 94 5.15 -4.13 9.74
C GLY A 94 6.46 -4.84 10.11
N MET A 95 7.54 -4.64 9.33
CA MET A 95 8.85 -5.28 9.57
C MET A 95 9.70 -4.57 10.64
N GLY A 96 9.23 -3.41 11.13
CA GLY A 96 9.97 -2.58 12.07
C GLY A 96 10.90 -1.57 11.38
N PHE A 97 11.57 -0.75 12.18
CA PHE A 97 12.33 0.39 11.69
C PHE A 97 13.80 0.33 12.08
N TYR A 98 14.66 0.80 11.17
CA TYR A 98 16.10 0.64 11.25
C TYR A 98 16.73 1.39 12.44
N THR A 99 16.28 2.62 12.72
CA THR A 99 16.89 3.45 13.77
C THR A 99 16.12 3.38 15.10
N PRO A 100 16.77 2.98 16.24
CA PRO A 100 16.06 2.81 17.51
C PRO A 100 15.38 4.08 18.05
N VAL A 101 15.98 5.25 17.83
CA VAL A 101 15.40 6.54 18.29
C VAL A 101 14.21 6.93 17.42
N VAL A 102 14.34 6.75 16.11
CA VAL A 102 13.26 6.97 15.14
C VAL A 102 12.20 5.88 15.27
N LYS A 103 12.58 4.66 15.66
CA LYS A 103 11.68 3.52 15.86
C LYS A 103 10.52 3.87 16.80
N TYR A 104 10.77 4.61 17.85
CA TYR A 104 9.73 5.03 18.78
C TYR A 104 8.71 5.99 18.11
N PHE A 105 9.21 7.04 17.45
CA PHE A 105 8.35 8.00 16.74
C PHE A 105 7.70 7.37 15.48
N SER A 106 8.41 6.49 14.79
CA SER A 106 7.94 5.83 13.60
C SER A 106 6.80 4.87 13.88
N ASN A 107 6.85 4.16 15.00
CA ASN A 107 5.74 3.32 15.46
C ASN A 107 4.46 4.13 15.67
N ILE A 108 4.58 5.43 15.99
CA ILE A 108 3.44 6.32 16.15
C ILE A 108 2.98 6.90 14.80
N MET A 109 3.91 7.22 13.89
CA MET A 109 3.63 8.05 12.70
C MET A 109 3.66 7.30 11.37
N ALA A 110 4.30 6.16 11.28
CA ALA A 110 4.62 5.52 10.01
C ALA A 110 4.12 4.08 9.85
N ILE A 111 3.51 3.47 10.87
CA ILE A 111 3.00 2.09 10.76
C ILE A 111 1.66 2.07 10.02
N SER A 112 1.69 1.61 8.77
CA SER A 112 0.51 1.28 7.97
C SER A 112 0.18 -0.22 8.02
N GLN A 113 1.15 -1.06 8.38
CA GLN A 113 1.00 -2.50 8.53
C GLN A 113 1.51 -2.97 9.89
N VAL A 114 0.83 -3.94 10.48
CA VAL A 114 1.30 -4.65 11.69
C VAL A 114 1.72 -6.08 11.38
N SER A 115 1.30 -6.63 10.25
CA SER A 115 1.70 -7.94 9.75
C SER A 115 3.10 -7.89 9.14
N THR A 116 3.87 -8.93 9.38
CA THR A 116 5.15 -9.15 8.69
C THR A 116 4.92 -9.40 7.21
N PHE A 117 5.97 -9.27 6.39
CA PHE A 117 5.84 -9.49 4.96
C PHE A 117 5.49 -10.95 4.60
N ASP A 118 6.02 -11.89 5.35
CA ASP A 118 5.69 -13.32 5.19
C ASP A 118 4.23 -13.59 5.54
N GLU A 119 3.71 -13.00 6.61
CA GLU A 119 2.28 -13.07 6.95
C GLU A 119 1.40 -12.49 5.84
N GLN A 120 1.79 -11.35 5.24
CA GLN A 120 1.04 -10.77 4.13
C GLN A 120 0.97 -11.71 2.94
N MET A 121 2.10 -12.29 2.49
CA MET A 121 2.14 -13.25 1.39
C MET A 121 1.30 -14.50 1.70
N SER A 122 1.43 -15.04 2.92
CA SER A 122 0.71 -16.25 3.36
C SER A 122 -0.79 -16.03 3.51
N ASN A 123 -1.22 -14.82 3.84
CA ASN A 123 -2.62 -14.44 3.99
C ASN A 123 -3.27 -13.90 2.70
N GLY A 124 -2.68 -14.13 1.54
CA GLY A 124 -3.32 -13.90 0.24
C GLY A 124 -3.04 -12.56 -0.41
N ILE A 125 -2.18 -11.72 0.17
CA ILE A 125 -1.77 -10.46 -0.45
C ILE A 125 -0.91 -10.74 -1.70
N ARG A 126 -1.25 -10.08 -2.81
CA ARG A 126 -0.54 -10.24 -4.09
C ARG A 126 -0.17 -8.91 -4.76
N PHE A 127 -0.53 -7.79 -4.14
CA PHE A 127 -0.08 -6.46 -4.55
C PHE A 127 0.63 -5.78 -3.38
N PHE A 128 1.80 -5.19 -3.65
CA PHE A 128 2.64 -4.49 -2.67
C PHE A 128 3.00 -3.10 -3.13
N ASP A 129 2.96 -2.13 -2.22
CA ASP A 129 3.42 -0.75 -2.40
C ASP A 129 4.79 -0.59 -1.74
N PHE A 130 5.84 -0.55 -2.56
CA PHE A 130 7.23 -0.43 -2.11
C PHE A 130 7.77 0.97 -2.33
N ARG A 131 8.40 1.51 -1.30
CA ARG A 131 8.95 2.85 -1.30
C ARG A 131 10.43 2.85 -0.90
N PRO A 132 11.33 2.43 -1.79
CA PRO A 132 12.76 2.40 -1.48
C PRO A 132 13.36 3.80 -1.45
N VAL A 133 14.24 4.04 -0.47
CA VAL A 133 15.08 5.23 -0.34
C VAL A 133 16.55 4.84 -0.40
N VAL A 134 17.41 5.79 -0.78
CA VAL A 134 18.86 5.58 -0.73
C VAL A 134 19.32 5.67 0.72
N ALA A 135 19.85 4.57 1.22
CA ALA A 135 20.37 4.42 2.57
C ALA A 135 21.87 4.09 2.58
N ILE A 136 22.50 4.21 3.73
CA ILE A 136 23.91 3.86 3.93
C ILE A 136 23.99 2.56 4.72
N ASP A 137 24.56 1.54 4.10
CA ASP A 137 24.99 0.34 4.80
C ASP A 137 26.31 0.61 5.55
N THR A 138 26.21 0.72 6.87
CA THR A 138 27.37 0.95 7.73
C THR A 138 28.26 -0.27 7.90
N LEU A 139 27.79 -1.46 7.52
CA LEU A 139 28.51 -2.74 7.61
C LEU A 139 29.23 -3.08 6.32
N ALA A 140 28.98 -2.36 5.23
CA ALA A 140 29.61 -2.62 3.94
C ALA A 140 31.14 -2.50 4.01
N GLN A 141 31.83 -3.55 3.54
CA GLN A 141 33.29 -3.62 3.56
C GLN A 141 33.94 -2.68 2.53
N LYS A 142 33.23 -2.40 1.44
CA LYS A 142 33.73 -1.55 0.35
C LYS A 142 32.90 -0.30 0.20
N PRO A 143 33.53 0.85 -0.11
CA PRO A 143 32.81 2.12 -0.28
C PRO A 143 31.73 2.08 -1.37
N GLU A 144 31.95 1.35 -2.46
CA GLU A 144 31.01 1.19 -3.58
C GLU A 144 29.74 0.40 -3.21
N ASP A 145 29.81 -0.40 -2.16
CA ASP A 145 28.67 -1.20 -1.68
C ASP A 145 27.90 -0.52 -0.54
N ARG A 146 28.36 0.67 -0.10
CA ARG A 146 27.73 1.39 1.01
C ARG A 146 26.35 1.95 0.70
N GLN A 147 26.07 2.26 -0.56
CA GLN A 147 24.76 2.76 -0.94
C GLN A 147 23.84 1.60 -1.30
N ILE A 148 22.75 1.50 -0.58
CA ILE A 148 21.71 0.48 -0.76
C ILE A 148 20.34 1.13 -0.90
N LEU A 149 19.37 0.37 -1.38
CA LEU A 149 17.96 0.75 -1.30
C LEU A 149 17.32 0.06 -0.10
N ARG A 150 16.89 0.86 0.87
CA ARG A 150 16.12 0.42 2.02
C ARG A 150 14.67 0.86 1.84
N LEU A 151 13.72 0.03 2.24
CA LEU A 151 12.32 0.42 2.19
C LEU A 151 12.01 1.44 3.28
N ALA A 152 11.04 2.31 3.04
CA ALA A 152 10.74 3.42 3.93
C ALA A 152 9.26 3.79 3.87
N HIS A 153 8.82 4.59 4.85
CA HIS A 153 7.60 5.37 4.79
C HIS A 153 7.96 6.83 5.10
N GLY A 154 7.83 7.69 4.11
CA GLY A 154 8.33 9.06 4.21
C GLY A 154 9.84 9.10 4.43
N PHE A 155 10.25 9.65 5.56
CA PHE A 155 11.67 9.73 5.97
C PHE A 155 12.11 8.56 6.87
N THR A 156 11.21 7.65 7.20
CA THR A 156 11.45 6.61 8.17
C THR A 156 11.83 5.31 7.47
N GLU A 157 13.12 4.94 7.60
CA GLU A 157 13.63 3.71 7.04
C GLU A 157 13.11 2.48 7.80
N VAL A 158 12.55 1.53 7.06
CA VAL A 158 12.18 0.20 7.57
C VAL A 158 13.44 -0.66 7.65
N ASP A 159 13.49 -1.61 8.59
CA ASP A 159 14.65 -2.50 8.74
C ASP A 159 14.68 -3.64 7.70
N VAL A 160 14.45 -3.27 6.44
CA VAL A 160 14.44 -4.17 5.27
C VAL A 160 14.98 -3.45 4.05
N THR A 161 15.89 -4.09 3.33
CA THR A 161 16.36 -3.64 2.03
C THR A 161 15.43 -4.11 0.92
N LEU A 162 15.48 -3.42 -0.23
CA LEU A 162 14.75 -3.87 -1.43
C LEU A 162 15.22 -5.27 -1.87
N GLU A 163 16.53 -5.55 -1.76
CA GLU A 163 17.08 -6.85 -2.11
C GLU A 163 16.52 -7.98 -1.25
N GLU A 164 16.49 -7.81 0.07
CA GLU A 164 15.91 -8.80 1.00
C GLU A 164 14.44 -9.08 0.71
N SER A 165 13.67 -8.03 0.40
CA SER A 165 12.25 -8.20 0.07
C SER A 165 12.03 -9.02 -1.20
N ILE A 166 12.90 -8.85 -2.20
CA ILE A 166 12.85 -9.64 -3.45
C ILE A 166 13.27 -11.10 -3.17
N ASP A 167 14.29 -11.32 -2.34
CA ASP A 167 14.72 -12.66 -1.96
C ASP A 167 13.59 -13.45 -1.26
N TRP A 168 12.83 -12.82 -0.38
CA TRP A 168 11.65 -13.42 0.26
C TRP A 168 10.54 -13.74 -0.75
N MET A 169 10.22 -12.80 -1.65
CA MET A 169 9.24 -13.06 -2.72
C MET A 169 9.69 -14.22 -3.63
N GLN A 170 10.97 -14.26 -4.01
CA GLN A 170 11.52 -15.35 -4.80
C GLN A 170 11.38 -16.70 -4.07
N GLN A 171 11.68 -16.75 -2.77
CA GLN A 171 11.55 -17.97 -1.98
C GLN A 171 10.10 -18.42 -1.89
N PHE A 172 9.17 -17.48 -1.67
CA PHE A 172 7.73 -17.77 -1.66
C PHE A 172 7.26 -18.35 -3.00
N LEU A 173 7.60 -17.72 -4.11
CA LEU A 173 7.20 -18.18 -5.45
C LEU A 173 7.80 -19.55 -5.84
N LYS A 174 8.97 -19.89 -5.32
CA LYS A 174 9.55 -21.26 -5.50
C LYS A 174 8.71 -22.33 -4.82
N THR A 175 8.11 -22.03 -3.69
CA THR A 175 7.27 -22.99 -2.94
C THR A 175 5.80 -22.93 -3.36
N HIS A 176 5.37 -21.80 -3.93
CA HIS A 176 4.00 -21.51 -4.40
C HIS A 176 4.00 -21.08 -5.88
N PRO A 177 4.32 -22.00 -6.82
CA PRO A 177 4.55 -21.63 -8.23
C PRO A 177 3.28 -21.23 -8.99
N SER A 178 2.11 -21.43 -8.41
CA SER A 178 0.84 -20.93 -8.95
C SER A 178 0.65 -19.43 -8.75
N GLU A 179 1.38 -18.86 -7.81
CA GLU A 179 1.22 -17.49 -7.37
C GLU A 179 2.05 -16.51 -8.20
N PHE A 180 1.74 -15.23 -8.08
CA PHE A 180 2.53 -14.12 -8.62
C PHE A 180 2.41 -12.91 -7.70
N PHE A 181 3.26 -11.93 -7.90
CA PHE A 181 3.16 -10.64 -7.23
C PHE A 181 3.13 -9.48 -8.22
N ILE A 182 2.44 -8.42 -7.84
CA ILE A 182 2.49 -7.11 -8.48
C ILE A 182 3.09 -6.14 -7.46
N VAL A 183 4.14 -5.45 -7.84
CA VAL A 183 4.82 -4.46 -6.99
C VAL A 183 4.76 -3.10 -7.64
N LYS A 184 4.05 -2.18 -7.00
CA LYS A 184 4.12 -0.75 -7.31
C LYS A 184 5.36 -0.18 -6.62
N ILE A 185 6.21 0.50 -7.37
CA ILE A 185 7.40 1.14 -6.83
C ILE A 185 7.34 2.66 -7.02
N GLN A 186 7.64 3.37 -5.96
CA GLN A 186 7.82 4.81 -5.96
C GLN A 186 8.89 5.17 -4.93
N ALA A 187 9.49 6.36 -5.02
CA ALA A 187 10.24 6.89 -3.92
C ALA A 187 9.40 7.94 -3.22
N ASP A 188 9.52 8.02 -1.89
CA ASP A 188 8.98 9.15 -1.16
C ASP A 188 9.93 10.35 -1.29
N ASN A 189 9.37 11.58 -1.20
CA ASN A 189 10.13 12.84 -1.23
C ASN A 189 10.86 13.17 -2.55
N GLY A 190 10.36 12.67 -3.68
CA GLY A 190 10.88 13.02 -5.01
C GLY A 190 12.27 12.44 -5.31
N MET A 191 12.68 11.39 -4.62
CA MET A 191 13.95 10.70 -4.88
C MET A 191 14.00 10.02 -6.24
N GLU A 192 12.87 9.75 -6.87
CA GLU A 192 12.77 9.19 -8.24
C GLU A 192 13.46 10.06 -9.30
N SER A 193 13.49 11.36 -9.06
CA SER A 193 14.21 12.31 -9.93
C SER A 193 15.72 12.25 -9.77
N GLN A 194 16.23 11.52 -8.78
CA GLN A 194 17.66 11.39 -8.52
C GLN A 194 18.25 10.24 -9.30
N GLN A 195 19.25 10.53 -10.14
CA GLN A 195 19.97 9.51 -10.92
C GLN A 195 20.53 8.39 -10.04
N ASN A 196 21.01 8.73 -8.84
CA ASN A 196 21.54 7.76 -7.89
C ASN A 196 20.51 6.70 -7.51
N TRP A 197 19.27 7.10 -7.19
CA TRP A 197 18.20 6.18 -6.85
C TRP A 197 17.88 5.23 -8.01
N THR A 198 17.74 5.76 -9.22
CA THR A 198 17.43 4.94 -10.42
C THR A 198 18.56 3.99 -10.77
N VAL A 199 19.84 4.39 -10.58
CA VAL A 199 21.00 3.51 -10.80
C VAL A 199 21.00 2.35 -9.80
N LEU A 200 20.76 2.62 -8.52
CA LEU A 200 20.68 1.58 -7.51
C LEU A 200 19.49 0.65 -7.73
N LEU A 201 18.33 1.18 -8.09
CA LEU A 201 17.16 0.38 -8.42
C LEU A 201 17.46 -0.57 -9.59
N ASN A 202 18.02 -0.04 -10.67
CA ASN A 202 18.40 -0.87 -11.83
C ASN A 202 19.47 -1.92 -11.45
N LYS A 203 20.45 -1.55 -10.60
CA LYS A 203 21.46 -2.50 -10.10
C LYS A 203 20.78 -3.68 -9.37
N VAL A 204 19.86 -3.40 -8.46
CA VAL A 204 19.17 -4.45 -7.69
C VAL A 204 18.28 -5.31 -8.59
N LEU A 205 17.42 -4.70 -9.40
CA LEU A 205 16.48 -5.44 -10.25
C LEU A 205 17.15 -6.21 -11.39
N SER A 206 18.38 -5.86 -11.76
CA SER A 206 19.15 -6.56 -12.81
C SER A 206 20.11 -7.62 -12.26
N MET A 207 20.03 -7.97 -10.98
CA MET A 207 20.93 -8.98 -10.41
C MET A 207 20.71 -10.36 -11.05
N PRO A 208 21.77 -11.09 -11.42
CA PRO A 208 21.66 -12.39 -12.07
C PRO A 208 20.84 -13.43 -11.29
N LYS A 209 20.79 -13.33 -9.95
CA LYS A 209 19.99 -14.23 -9.11
C LYS A 209 18.48 -14.09 -9.34
N TYR A 210 18.02 -13.01 -9.99
CA TYR A 210 16.62 -12.75 -10.29
C TYR A 210 16.24 -13.04 -11.75
N GLN A 211 17.18 -13.62 -12.53
CA GLN A 211 16.90 -13.97 -13.92
C GLN A 211 15.66 -14.89 -14.02
N GLY A 212 14.69 -14.49 -14.85
CA GLY A 212 13.43 -15.22 -15.05
C GLY A 212 12.37 -15.01 -13.95
N LEU A 213 12.71 -14.31 -12.86
CA LEU A 213 11.77 -14.01 -11.77
C LEU A 213 10.80 -12.89 -12.15
N PHE A 214 11.20 -11.96 -12.97
CA PHE A 214 10.39 -10.79 -13.32
C PHE A 214 9.65 -10.97 -14.64
N VAL A 215 8.53 -10.28 -14.78
CA VAL A 215 7.86 -10.11 -16.08
C VAL A 215 8.76 -9.27 -16.97
N GLU A 216 9.10 -9.76 -18.15
CA GLU A 216 10.05 -9.10 -19.05
C GLU A 216 9.43 -7.94 -19.84
N SER A 217 8.13 -8.01 -20.13
CA SER A 217 7.40 -6.95 -20.82
C SER A 217 5.94 -6.94 -20.39
N TRP A 218 5.42 -5.77 -20.06
CA TRP A 218 4.04 -5.61 -19.70
C TRP A 218 3.16 -5.36 -20.93
N ARG A 219 1.96 -5.97 -20.92
CA ARG A 219 0.86 -5.64 -21.82
C ARG A 219 -0.45 -5.54 -21.08
N PRO A 220 -1.42 -4.78 -21.63
CA PRO A 220 -2.73 -4.57 -20.99
C PRO A 220 -3.49 -5.84 -20.65
N ASP A 221 -3.34 -6.88 -21.46
CA ASP A 221 -4.07 -8.14 -21.43
C ASP A 221 -3.25 -9.32 -20.85
N ILE A 222 -2.16 -9.04 -20.16
CA ILE A 222 -1.34 -10.08 -19.51
C ILE A 222 -2.22 -11.01 -18.67
N THR A 223 -2.00 -12.33 -18.82
CA THR A 223 -2.85 -13.35 -18.20
C THR A 223 -2.24 -13.90 -16.91
N VAL A 224 -3.06 -14.54 -16.09
CA VAL A 224 -2.64 -15.24 -14.86
C VAL A 224 -1.56 -16.28 -15.17
N GLY A 225 -1.74 -17.07 -16.26
CA GLY A 225 -0.78 -18.09 -16.65
C GLY A 225 0.61 -17.51 -16.97
N GLU A 226 0.67 -16.34 -17.60
CA GLU A 226 1.93 -15.65 -17.92
C GLU A 226 2.61 -15.05 -16.68
N MET A 227 1.82 -14.73 -15.65
CA MET A 227 2.29 -14.16 -14.40
C MET A 227 2.80 -15.20 -13.40
N ARG A 228 2.39 -16.48 -13.50
CA ARG A 228 2.72 -17.50 -12.50
C ARG A 228 4.22 -17.61 -12.26
N GLY A 229 4.61 -17.63 -10.97
CA GLY A 229 6.00 -17.67 -10.54
C GLY A 229 6.78 -16.39 -10.75
N LYS A 230 6.13 -15.28 -11.12
CA LYS A 230 6.79 -14.02 -11.48
C LYS A 230 6.35 -12.83 -10.64
N ILE A 231 7.14 -11.77 -10.72
CA ILE A 231 6.86 -10.47 -10.14
C ILE A 231 6.72 -9.46 -11.27
N LEU A 232 5.59 -8.75 -11.30
CA LEU A 232 5.37 -7.61 -12.17
C LEU A 232 5.73 -6.33 -11.40
N TRP A 233 6.73 -5.62 -11.89
CA TRP A 233 7.13 -4.31 -11.37
C TRP A 233 6.50 -3.21 -12.20
N PHE A 234 5.81 -2.27 -11.55
CA PHE A 234 5.42 -1.03 -12.21
C PHE A 234 5.78 0.20 -11.36
N SER A 235 6.16 1.27 -12.03
CA SER A 235 6.53 2.53 -11.41
C SER A 235 5.36 3.50 -11.40
N ARG A 236 5.30 4.34 -10.37
CA ARG A 236 4.41 5.50 -10.35
C ARG A 236 4.78 6.54 -11.43
N TYR A 237 6.05 6.56 -11.87
CA TYR A 237 6.59 7.56 -12.79
C TYR A 237 7.37 6.93 -13.94
N ASP A 238 7.50 7.67 -15.05
CA ASP A 238 8.45 7.33 -16.11
C ASP A 238 9.88 7.61 -15.63
N LEU A 239 10.67 6.56 -15.49
CA LEU A 239 12.05 6.65 -15.01
C LEU A 239 13.10 6.81 -16.13
N ARG A 240 12.71 6.66 -17.39
CA ARG A 240 13.61 6.76 -18.55
C ARG A 240 14.26 8.14 -18.73
N PRO A 241 13.58 9.27 -18.44
CA PRO A 241 14.23 10.57 -18.52
C PRO A 241 15.40 10.73 -17.55
N VAL A 242 15.39 9.99 -16.41
CA VAL A 242 16.45 10.02 -15.41
C VAL A 242 17.55 9.00 -15.70
N ASN A 243 17.17 7.83 -16.20
CA ASN A 243 18.11 6.76 -16.56
C ASN A 243 17.66 6.02 -17.83
N PRO A 244 18.17 6.38 -19.02
CA PRO A 244 17.77 5.74 -20.28
C PRO A 244 18.12 4.25 -20.40
N ALA A 245 19.03 3.73 -19.56
CA ALA A 245 19.41 2.31 -19.53
C ALA A 245 18.49 1.47 -18.62
N PHE A 246 17.37 2.02 -18.22
CA PHE A 246 16.43 1.38 -17.31
C PHE A 246 15.69 0.23 -18.02
N HIS A 247 15.70 -0.95 -17.39
CA HIS A 247 14.97 -2.13 -17.91
C HIS A 247 13.75 -2.47 -17.05
N TYR A 248 13.89 -2.41 -15.74
CA TYR A 248 12.78 -2.61 -14.78
C TYR A 248 12.57 -1.37 -13.93
N PRO A 249 11.30 -1.02 -13.63
CA PRO A 249 10.01 -1.66 -13.93
C PRO A 249 9.65 -1.71 -15.43
N VAL A 250 8.85 -2.71 -15.80
CA VAL A 250 8.41 -2.90 -17.20
C VAL A 250 7.17 -2.08 -17.56
N ALA A 251 6.54 -1.43 -16.58
CA ALA A 251 5.41 -0.54 -16.78
C ALA A 251 5.51 0.70 -15.88
N TYR A 252 4.86 1.77 -16.29
CA TYR A 252 4.72 2.98 -15.48
C TYR A 252 3.34 3.61 -15.67
N CYS A 253 2.90 4.39 -14.71
CA CYS A 253 1.69 5.18 -14.83
C CYS A 253 1.97 6.64 -14.47
N ASP A 254 1.29 7.54 -15.15
CA ASP A 254 1.27 8.95 -14.78
C ASP A 254 0.20 9.12 -13.68
N TRP A 255 0.63 8.86 -12.43
CA TRP A 255 -0.24 8.85 -11.27
C TRP A 255 -0.41 10.26 -10.73
N PRO A 256 -1.51 10.95 -11.05
CA PRO A 256 -1.73 12.29 -10.55
C PRO A 256 -1.89 12.26 -9.02
N ASP A 257 -1.30 13.23 -8.34
CA ASP A 257 -1.52 13.41 -6.92
C ASP A 257 -2.98 13.85 -6.67
N GLU A 258 -3.60 13.23 -5.67
CA GLU A 258 -4.89 13.63 -5.15
C GLU A 258 -4.64 14.30 -3.79
N ASP A 259 -4.41 15.61 -3.79
CA ASP A 259 -4.30 16.34 -2.54
C ASP A 259 -5.70 16.76 -2.06
N PRO A 260 -6.22 16.14 -0.97
CA PRO A 260 -7.53 16.48 -0.45
C PRO A 260 -7.63 17.92 0.08
N ASP A 261 -6.49 18.59 0.34
CA ASP A 261 -6.49 19.98 0.76
C ASP A 261 -6.76 20.92 -0.41
N VAL A 262 -6.47 20.48 -1.64
CA VAL A 262 -6.77 21.20 -2.90
C VAL A 262 -8.11 20.75 -3.48
N ASP A 263 -8.44 19.47 -3.32
CA ASP A 263 -9.61 18.81 -3.90
C ASP A 263 -10.75 18.61 -2.89
N GLU A 264 -11.04 19.57 -2.02
CA GLU A 264 -12.18 19.48 -1.07
C GLU A 264 -13.53 19.24 -1.75
N GLU A 265 -13.64 19.54 -3.05
CA GLU A 265 -14.84 19.35 -3.88
C GLU A 265 -14.75 18.09 -4.76
N VAL A 266 -13.87 17.13 -4.47
CA VAL A 266 -13.83 15.89 -5.25
C VAL A 266 -15.16 15.16 -5.10
N HIS A 267 -15.92 15.16 -6.19
CA HIS A 267 -17.14 14.39 -6.25
C HIS A 267 -16.80 12.89 -6.18
N PRO A 268 -17.41 12.12 -5.28
CA PRO A 268 -17.12 10.69 -5.11
C PRO A 268 -17.31 9.89 -6.41
N GLU A 269 -18.22 10.35 -7.29
CA GLU A 269 -18.49 9.75 -8.58
C GLU A 269 -17.47 10.06 -9.67
N GLN A 270 -16.51 10.96 -9.44
CA GLN A 270 -15.48 11.26 -10.42
C GLN A 270 -14.39 10.17 -10.40
N GLN A 271 -14.48 9.27 -11.35
CA GLN A 271 -13.41 8.34 -11.67
C GLN A 271 -12.19 9.12 -12.16
N ARG A 272 -11.10 9.01 -11.42
CA ARG A 272 -9.84 9.53 -11.90
C ARG A 272 -9.17 8.45 -12.76
N SER A 273 -9.14 8.68 -14.06
CA SER A 273 -8.44 7.83 -14.99
C SER A 273 -7.09 8.42 -15.37
N CYS A 274 -6.09 7.60 -15.40
CA CYS A 274 -4.80 7.87 -16.02
C CYS A 274 -4.45 6.71 -16.95
N ALA A 275 -3.27 6.75 -17.54
CA ALA A 275 -2.81 5.65 -18.36
C ALA A 275 -1.68 4.89 -17.67
N ILE A 276 -1.68 3.57 -17.83
CA ILE A 276 -0.53 2.72 -17.56
C ILE A 276 0.12 2.37 -18.91
N TYR A 277 1.42 2.50 -18.99
CA TYR A 277 2.21 2.38 -20.21
C TYR A 277 3.23 1.26 -20.06
N ASN A 278 3.51 0.56 -21.17
CA ASN A 278 4.70 -0.26 -21.25
C ASN A 278 5.96 0.65 -21.22
N MET A 279 6.97 0.26 -20.44
CA MET A 279 8.17 1.07 -20.26
C MET A 279 9.00 1.18 -21.54
N GLU A 280 9.12 0.12 -22.33
CA GLU A 280 9.92 0.11 -23.56
C GLU A 280 9.16 0.74 -24.73
N ASP A 281 7.87 0.44 -24.87
CA ASP A 281 7.01 0.95 -25.93
C ASP A 281 5.74 1.62 -25.36
N PRO A 282 5.74 2.93 -25.13
CA PRO A 282 4.59 3.65 -24.58
C PRO A 282 3.36 3.72 -25.51
N SER A 283 3.46 3.23 -26.75
CA SER A 283 2.26 3.04 -27.59
C SER A 283 1.38 1.89 -27.07
N ILE A 284 1.98 0.94 -26.34
CA ILE A 284 1.31 -0.12 -25.61
C ILE A 284 0.85 0.45 -24.25
N LYS A 285 -0.43 0.68 -24.13
CA LYS A 285 -1.02 1.30 -22.93
C LYS A 285 -2.43 0.81 -22.64
N ALA A 286 -2.85 0.99 -21.40
CA ALA A 286 -4.23 0.77 -20.97
C ALA A 286 -4.74 1.93 -20.13
N THR A 287 -6.04 2.04 -19.98
CA THR A 287 -6.66 2.90 -18.98
C THR A 287 -6.41 2.31 -17.60
N LEU A 288 -6.02 3.15 -16.67
CA LEU A 288 -5.94 2.85 -15.24
C LEU A 288 -6.97 3.71 -14.51
N TYR A 289 -7.96 3.08 -13.89
CA TYR A 289 -8.81 3.74 -12.91
C TYR A 289 -8.12 3.70 -11.56
N LYS A 290 -7.87 4.86 -10.97
CA LYS A 290 -7.27 4.96 -9.66
C LYS A 290 -8.15 5.74 -8.69
N GLN A 291 -8.16 5.33 -7.44
CA GLN A 291 -8.65 6.07 -6.31
C GLN A 291 -7.58 6.05 -5.21
N ASP A 292 -7.14 7.20 -4.78
CA ASP A 292 -6.10 7.38 -3.77
C ASP A 292 -6.37 8.60 -2.88
N TYR A 293 -7.63 8.77 -2.46
CA TYR A 293 -8.02 9.79 -1.49
C TYR A 293 -7.51 9.38 -0.12
N TYR A 294 -6.46 10.01 0.40
CA TYR A 294 -5.69 9.48 1.53
C TYR A 294 -5.80 10.27 2.84
N LYS A 295 -6.43 11.47 2.86
CA LYS A 295 -6.62 12.26 4.08
C LYS A 295 -8.08 12.21 4.55
N THR A 296 -8.35 11.49 5.62
CA THR A 296 -9.68 11.32 6.22
C THR A 296 -9.79 12.05 7.56
N THR A 297 -9.22 13.25 7.64
CA THR A 297 -9.04 14.05 8.87
C THR A 297 -10.30 14.76 9.36
N SER A 298 -11.47 14.49 8.79
CA SER A 298 -12.78 14.97 9.23
C SER A 298 -13.87 13.97 8.85
N GLU A 299 -15.03 14.02 9.50
CA GLU A 299 -16.20 13.16 9.16
C GLU A 299 -16.58 13.29 7.69
N LYS A 300 -16.63 14.52 7.17
CA LYS A 300 -16.90 14.77 5.77
C LYS A 300 -15.90 14.07 4.87
N ARG A 301 -14.60 14.14 5.19
CA ARG A 301 -13.54 13.48 4.42
C ARG A 301 -13.60 11.96 4.52
N MET A 302 -13.93 11.41 5.70
CA MET A 302 -14.16 9.98 5.86
C MET A 302 -15.37 9.52 5.02
N ALA A 303 -16.48 10.25 5.08
CA ALA A 303 -17.66 9.95 4.26
C ALA A 303 -17.32 10.02 2.76
N THR A 304 -16.55 11.03 2.33
CA THR A 304 -16.05 11.15 0.95
C THR A 304 -15.18 9.94 0.57
N LYS A 305 -14.24 9.53 1.44
CA LYS A 305 -13.40 8.35 1.20
C LYS A 305 -14.23 7.11 0.99
N ILE A 306 -15.18 6.83 1.88
CA ILE A 306 -16.07 5.67 1.79
C ILE A 306 -16.84 5.72 0.47
N ALA A 307 -17.51 6.84 0.17
CA ALA A 307 -18.29 6.99 -1.05
C ALA A 307 -17.44 6.80 -2.31
N THR A 308 -16.24 7.35 -2.34
CA THR A 308 -15.31 7.25 -3.48
C THR A 308 -14.82 5.82 -3.69
N VAL A 309 -14.49 5.09 -2.60
CA VAL A 309 -14.09 3.67 -2.69
C VAL A 309 -15.25 2.82 -3.23
N LEU A 310 -16.46 2.99 -2.71
CA LEU A 310 -17.63 2.23 -3.14
C LEU A 310 -18.02 2.56 -4.59
N ALA A 311 -17.97 3.82 -5.00
CA ALA A 311 -18.20 4.23 -6.39
C ALA A 311 -17.18 3.59 -7.34
N MET A 312 -15.89 3.56 -6.95
CA MET A 312 -14.85 2.88 -7.73
C MET A 312 -15.09 1.37 -7.82
N MET A 313 -15.60 0.71 -6.77
CA MET A 313 -15.96 -0.71 -6.82
C MET A 313 -17.07 -0.97 -7.84
N THR A 314 -18.07 -0.09 -7.95
CA THR A 314 -19.12 -0.17 -8.98
C THR A 314 -18.52 -0.07 -10.38
N SER A 315 -17.71 0.96 -10.64
CA SER A 315 -17.01 1.13 -11.92
C SER A 315 -16.08 -0.04 -12.24
N ALA A 316 -15.45 -0.62 -11.23
CA ALA A 316 -14.58 -1.79 -11.37
C ALA A 316 -15.36 -3.01 -11.85
N ARG A 317 -16.54 -3.27 -11.28
CA ARG A 317 -17.41 -4.38 -11.74
C ARG A 317 -17.81 -4.21 -13.20
N GLU A 318 -18.17 -3.00 -13.63
CA GLU A 318 -18.48 -2.69 -15.01
C GLU A 318 -17.27 -2.91 -15.93
N ALA A 319 -16.11 -2.36 -15.56
CA ALA A 319 -14.87 -2.51 -16.31
C ALA A 319 -14.41 -3.97 -16.42
N THR A 320 -14.51 -4.75 -15.34
CA THR A 320 -14.11 -6.16 -15.34
C THR A 320 -15.11 -7.05 -16.10
N ALA A 321 -16.37 -6.62 -16.22
CA ALA A 321 -17.38 -7.30 -17.05
C ALA A 321 -17.27 -6.97 -18.54
N SER A 322 -16.61 -5.86 -18.92
CA SER A 322 -16.39 -5.47 -20.31
C SER A 322 -15.23 -6.25 -20.95
N ASP A 323 -15.08 -6.15 -22.28
CA ASP A 323 -13.94 -6.73 -23.01
C ASP A 323 -12.68 -5.84 -22.94
N GLU A 324 -12.81 -4.62 -22.44
CA GLU A 324 -11.69 -3.66 -22.35
C GLU A 324 -10.66 -4.07 -21.28
N ASN A 325 -9.40 -3.76 -21.53
CA ASN A 325 -8.31 -4.04 -20.58
C ASN A 325 -8.10 -2.83 -19.66
N ILE A 326 -9.04 -2.57 -18.77
CA ILE A 326 -8.97 -1.50 -17.78
C ILE A 326 -8.33 -2.06 -16.52
N TRP A 327 -7.24 -1.44 -16.08
CA TRP A 327 -6.61 -1.71 -14.80
C TRP A 327 -7.25 -0.85 -13.72
N ILE A 328 -7.30 -1.35 -12.49
CA ILE A 328 -7.98 -0.65 -11.40
C ILE A 328 -7.14 -0.77 -10.15
N VAL A 329 -6.87 0.37 -9.52
CA VAL A 329 -6.24 0.45 -8.18
C VAL A 329 -7.10 1.34 -7.30
N ASN A 330 -7.74 0.73 -6.31
CA ASN A 330 -8.67 1.38 -5.41
C ASN A 330 -8.15 1.29 -3.96
N HIS A 331 -7.43 2.32 -3.52
CA HIS A 331 -6.82 2.33 -2.20
C HIS A 331 -7.86 2.36 -1.07
N CYS A 332 -7.85 1.36 -0.20
CA CYS A 332 -8.53 1.36 1.09
C CYS A 332 -7.68 2.01 2.19
N SER A 333 -6.45 2.40 1.87
CA SER A 333 -5.54 3.11 2.76
C SER A 333 -5.86 4.59 2.85
N ALA A 334 -5.76 5.14 4.04
CA ALA A 334 -5.80 6.57 4.34
C ALA A 334 -5.48 6.79 5.83
N TYR A 335 -5.43 8.05 6.27
CA TYR A 335 -5.22 8.37 7.68
C TYR A 335 -6.18 9.45 8.17
N THR A 336 -6.69 9.29 9.40
CA THR A 336 -7.46 10.33 10.10
C THR A 336 -6.53 11.33 10.79
N GLU A 337 -5.35 10.85 11.19
CA GLU A 337 -4.23 11.63 11.71
C GLU A 337 -2.92 10.92 11.32
N VAL A 338 -1.81 11.65 11.30
CA VAL A 338 -0.50 11.06 10.95
C VAL A 338 0.03 10.25 12.12
N SER A 339 -0.52 9.06 12.31
CA SER A 339 -0.16 8.12 13.38
C SER A 339 -0.66 6.72 13.05
N ALA A 340 -0.09 5.70 13.70
CA ALA A 340 -0.61 4.32 13.61
C ALA A 340 -2.12 4.26 13.94
N ARG A 341 -2.56 5.04 14.92
CA ARG A 341 -3.98 5.18 15.26
C ARG A 341 -4.79 5.70 14.09
N GLY A 342 -4.29 6.71 13.36
CA GLY A 342 -4.98 7.28 12.21
C GLY A 342 -5.21 6.27 11.08
N TYR A 343 -4.21 5.43 10.77
CA TYR A 343 -4.34 4.35 9.79
C TYR A 343 -5.33 3.27 10.25
N ILE A 344 -5.20 2.82 11.51
CA ILE A 344 -6.12 1.81 12.09
C ILE A 344 -7.56 2.34 12.12
N THR A 345 -7.75 3.61 12.50
CA THR A 345 -9.07 4.25 12.52
C THR A 345 -9.69 4.29 11.14
N ASN A 346 -8.92 4.70 10.12
CA ASN A 346 -9.40 4.67 8.75
C ASN A 346 -9.83 3.25 8.34
N ALA A 347 -8.97 2.26 8.54
CA ALA A 347 -9.26 0.87 8.21
C ALA A 347 -10.53 0.35 8.93
N SER A 348 -10.67 0.66 10.21
CA SER A 348 -11.83 0.23 11.02
C SER A 348 -13.16 0.88 10.59
N ASN A 349 -13.12 2.06 9.99
CA ASN A 349 -14.32 2.72 9.47
C ASN A 349 -14.63 2.32 8.03
N LEU A 350 -13.61 2.16 7.19
CA LEU A 350 -13.78 1.92 5.76
C LEU A 350 -14.01 0.44 5.43
N HIS A 351 -13.17 -0.47 5.96
CA HIS A 351 -13.20 -1.87 5.54
C HIS A 351 -14.54 -2.57 5.79
N PRO A 352 -15.26 -2.34 6.90
CA PRO A 352 -16.60 -2.89 7.07
C PRO A 352 -17.57 -2.47 5.98
N LYS A 353 -17.49 -1.23 5.46
CA LYS A 353 -18.35 -0.76 4.37
C LYS A 353 -18.00 -1.41 3.03
N VAL A 354 -16.72 -1.66 2.80
CA VAL A 354 -16.25 -2.42 1.62
C VAL A 354 -16.70 -3.89 1.73
N ILE A 355 -16.66 -4.49 2.92
CA ILE A 355 -17.15 -5.84 3.17
C ILE A 355 -18.66 -5.94 2.90
N GLU A 356 -19.46 -5.00 3.44
CA GLU A 356 -20.90 -4.92 3.17
C GLU A 356 -21.18 -4.88 1.65
N GLU A 357 -20.43 -4.07 0.92
CA GLU A 357 -20.56 -3.92 -0.54
C GLU A 357 -20.16 -5.20 -1.30
N LEU A 358 -19.11 -5.90 -0.87
CA LEU A 358 -18.69 -7.17 -1.47
C LEU A 358 -19.70 -8.30 -1.22
N LEU A 359 -20.36 -8.30 -0.06
CA LEU A 359 -21.40 -9.26 0.27
C LEU A 359 -22.71 -8.98 -0.47
N ALA A 360 -23.02 -7.72 -0.73
CA ALA A 360 -24.24 -7.31 -1.42
C ALA A 360 -24.18 -7.47 -2.95
N HIS A 361 -22.98 -7.37 -3.54
CA HIS A 361 -22.82 -7.30 -4.99
C HIS A 361 -21.70 -8.23 -5.48
N GLU A 362 -22.04 -9.13 -6.40
CA GLU A 362 -21.08 -10.01 -7.04
C GLU A 362 -20.21 -9.28 -8.08
N GLY A 363 -19.03 -9.81 -8.35
CA GLY A 363 -18.09 -9.32 -9.35
C GLY A 363 -16.77 -8.85 -8.76
N THR A 364 -15.79 -8.73 -9.61
CA THR A 364 -14.42 -8.36 -9.24
C THR A 364 -14.25 -6.84 -9.22
N VAL A 365 -13.38 -6.36 -8.33
CA VAL A 365 -13.25 -4.92 -8.00
C VAL A 365 -11.84 -4.35 -8.19
N GLY A 366 -10.95 -5.11 -8.85
CA GLY A 366 -9.58 -4.66 -9.13
C GLY A 366 -8.63 -4.82 -7.94
N ILE A 367 -7.51 -4.14 -8.00
CA ILE A 367 -6.47 -4.16 -6.95
C ILE A 367 -6.92 -3.24 -5.81
N MET A 368 -6.92 -3.75 -4.59
CA MET A 368 -7.33 -3.00 -3.40
C MET A 368 -6.23 -2.98 -2.33
N PRO A 369 -5.32 -2.00 -2.36
CA PRO A 369 -4.33 -1.81 -1.31
C PRO A 369 -4.98 -1.34 -0.01
N MET A 370 -4.63 -1.98 1.12
CA MET A 370 -5.22 -1.70 2.44
C MET A 370 -4.14 -1.45 3.50
N ASP A 371 -4.55 -0.80 4.58
CA ASP A 371 -3.78 -0.74 5.82
C ASP A 371 -4.15 -1.89 6.75
N MET A 372 -3.28 -2.21 7.72
CA MET A 372 -3.50 -3.20 8.79
C MET A 372 -3.91 -4.58 8.27
N SER A 373 -3.31 -5.03 7.14
CA SER A 373 -3.59 -6.33 6.53
C SER A 373 -3.45 -7.50 7.52
N CYS A 374 -4.09 -8.62 7.20
CA CYS A 374 -4.04 -9.88 7.95
C CYS A 374 -4.65 -9.85 9.38
N HIS A 375 -5.25 -8.76 9.79
CA HIS A 375 -5.83 -8.62 11.12
C HIS A 375 -7.27 -8.13 11.07
N ASP A 376 -8.17 -8.86 11.73
CA ASP A 376 -9.55 -8.40 11.95
C ASP A 376 -9.69 -7.55 13.22
N TYR A 377 -8.71 -7.70 14.12
CA TYR A 377 -8.64 -6.95 15.36
C TYR A 377 -7.20 -6.55 15.68
N VAL A 378 -6.99 -5.30 16.07
CA VAL A 378 -5.69 -4.74 16.45
C VAL A 378 -5.79 -3.96 17.75
N HIS A 379 -4.81 -4.17 18.64
CA HIS A 379 -4.61 -3.31 19.80
C HIS A 379 -3.60 -2.21 19.45
N CYS A 380 -3.95 -0.97 19.73
CA CYS A 380 -3.04 0.17 19.60
C CYS A 380 -2.81 0.83 20.97
N ILE A 381 -1.53 1.03 21.33
CA ILE A 381 -1.15 1.81 22.51
C ILE A 381 -1.02 3.27 22.06
N ILE A 382 -1.91 4.13 22.54
CA ILE A 382 -2.05 5.50 22.05
C ILE A 382 -1.16 6.51 22.76
N ASN A 383 -0.76 6.24 24.00
CA ASN A 383 0.08 7.18 24.72
C ASN A 383 1.56 6.86 24.57
N GLY A 384 2.28 7.91 24.17
CA GLY A 384 3.71 8.09 24.04
C GLY A 384 4.58 7.33 25.01
N GLY A 385 4.47 6.04 24.97
CA GLY A 385 5.58 5.18 25.24
C GLY A 385 6.05 4.99 26.63
N THR A 386 5.25 4.92 27.59
CA THR A 386 5.69 4.13 28.73
C THR A 386 4.88 2.82 28.74
N PRO A 387 5.56 1.66 28.77
CA PRO A 387 4.92 0.36 28.90
C PRO A 387 4.16 0.15 30.21
N TYR A 388 3.96 1.20 30.99
CA TYR A 388 3.50 1.14 32.38
C TYR A 388 2.16 1.85 32.67
N THR A 389 1.53 2.48 31.68
CA THR A 389 0.18 3.03 31.85
C THR A 389 -0.79 2.21 31.04
N SER A 390 -1.40 1.23 31.68
CA SER A 390 -2.45 0.35 31.11
C SER A 390 -3.74 1.08 30.72
N ASP A 391 -3.83 2.36 30.93
CA ASP A 391 -5.09 3.11 30.88
C ASP A 391 -5.47 3.61 29.48
N TYR A 392 -4.67 3.29 28.45
CA TYR A 392 -4.88 3.78 27.09
C TYR A 392 -4.66 2.72 26.01
N LEU A 393 -5.09 1.49 26.28
CA LEU A 393 -5.14 0.43 25.27
C LEU A 393 -6.49 0.49 24.56
N TYR A 394 -6.49 0.86 23.28
CA TYR A 394 -7.69 0.82 22.46
C TYR A 394 -7.66 -0.41 21.54
N GLY A 395 -8.81 -1.07 21.45
CA GLY A 395 -9.04 -2.12 20.49
C GLY A 395 -9.72 -1.56 19.25
N PHE A 396 -9.23 -1.94 18.07
CA PHE A 396 -9.77 -1.57 16.77
C PHE A 396 -10.09 -2.82 15.96
N TYR A 397 -11.10 -2.74 15.12
CA TYR A 397 -11.56 -3.84 14.27
C TYR A 397 -11.42 -3.49 12.78
N PRO A 398 -10.20 -3.48 12.21
CA PRO A 398 -9.96 -3.14 10.81
C PRO A 398 -10.59 -4.14 9.84
N ARG A 399 -10.89 -5.36 10.25
CA ARG A 399 -11.50 -6.40 9.41
C ARG A 399 -10.71 -6.72 8.14
N SER A 400 -9.43 -6.49 8.14
CA SER A 400 -8.60 -6.59 6.93
C SER A 400 -8.42 -8.02 6.46
N GLN A 401 -8.39 -9.02 7.37
CA GLN A 401 -8.36 -10.42 6.97
C GLN A 401 -9.69 -10.86 6.35
N SER A 402 -10.82 -10.43 6.94
CA SER A 402 -12.14 -10.68 6.38
C SER A 402 -12.30 -10.04 4.99
N LEU A 403 -11.80 -8.80 4.82
CA LEU A 403 -11.78 -8.12 3.53
C LEU A 403 -10.93 -8.88 2.50
N THR A 404 -9.73 -9.32 2.88
CA THR A 404 -8.87 -10.14 2.01
C THR A 404 -9.58 -11.41 1.53
N ASN A 405 -10.22 -12.14 2.45
CA ASN A 405 -10.97 -13.35 2.12
C ASN A 405 -12.05 -13.08 1.07
N LEU A 406 -12.84 -12.02 1.26
CA LEU A 406 -13.93 -11.67 0.32
C LEU A 406 -13.41 -11.17 -1.03
N LEU A 407 -12.30 -10.44 -1.06
CA LEU A 407 -11.64 -10.06 -2.33
C LEU A 407 -11.20 -11.29 -3.11
N VAL A 408 -10.58 -12.27 -2.46
CA VAL A 408 -10.22 -13.53 -3.11
C VAL A 408 -11.47 -14.27 -3.61
N MET A 409 -12.52 -14.38 -2.78
CA MET A 409 -13.77 -15.06 -3.12
C MET A 409 -14.51 -14.39 -4.28
N SER A 410 -14.40 -13.08 -4.43
CA SER A 410 -15.06 -12.36 -5.54
C SER A 410 -14.58 -12.79 -6.94
N ASN A 411 -13.43 -13.49 -7.00
CA ASN A 411 -12.89 -14.07 -8.24
C ASN A 411 -13.56 -15.41 -8.65
N LYS A 412 -14.56 -15.92 -7.91
CA LYS A 412 -15.15 -17.26 -8.10
C LYS A 412 -15.53 -17.58 -9.55
N LYS A 413 -15.98 -16.58 -10.35
CA LYS A 413 -16.32 -16.77 -11.76
C LYS A 413 -15.14 -17.16 -12.65
N PHE A 414 -13.92 -16.97 -12.17
CA PHE A 414 -12.67 -17.27 -12.87
C PHE A 414 -11.99 -18.53 -12.36
N PHE A 415 -12.55 -19.18 -11.35
CA PHE A 415 -11.99 -20.43 -10.83
C PHE A 415 -12.14 -21.58 -11.82
N LYS A 416 -11.24 -22.57 -11.69
CA LYS A 416 -11.21 -23.80 -12.50
C LYS A 416 -12.41 -24.68 -12.24
#